data_3737bdb795f65d6b4a86dc206827c430
#
_entry.id   3737bdb795f65d6b4a86dc206827c430
#
_cell.length_a   1.000
_cell.length_b   1.000
_cell.length_c   1.000
_cell.angle_alpha   90.00
_cell.angle_beta   90.00
_cell.angle_gamma   90.00
#
_symmetry.space_group_name_H-M   'P 1'
#
loop_
_entity.id
_entity.type
_entity.pdbx_description
1 polymer ?
#
loop_
_entity_poly.entity_id
_entity_poly.type
_entity_poly.pdbx_seq_one_letter_code
_entity_poly.pdbx_strand_id
1 'polypeptide(L)'
;PCALSRISPPQGTSICGGEILDSAQGLPETAYLKQVTKEGSELLRLEFKNGELHAVNGEVFEDKIAAIQKVEEIGAAYGIGRDMHVGDTIIGIKGRVGFEAAAPMLIIGAHRFLEKYTLSKWQQYWKDQVANWYGMFLHESQYLEPVMRDIEAMLQESQRLSLIHI
;
A
#
# COMPACT_ATOMS: atom_id res chain seq x y z
N PRO A 1 2.15 16.32 25.29
CA PRO A 1 2.90 16.68 24.11
C PRO A 1 3.64 15.43 23.63
N CYS A 2 3.12 14.80 22.57
CA CYS A 2 3.84 13.71 21.93
C CYS A 2 5.11 14.28 21.32
N ALA A 3 6.27 13.76 21.76
CA ALA A 3 7.49 13.99 21.01
C ALA A 3 7.29 13.45 19.59
N LEU A 4 7.71 14.22 18.58
CA LEU A 4 7.75 13.79 17.21
C LEU A 4 8.51 12.46 17.11
N SER A 5 7.82 11.34 16.97
CA SER A 5 8.43 10.05 16.75
C SER A 5 8.38 9.72 15.26
N ARG A 6 9.55 9.57 14.65
CA ARG A 6 9.67 8.96 13.33
C ARG A 6 9.74 7.45 13.50
N ILE A 7 8.76 6.75 12.98
CA ILE A 7 8.83 5.31 12.80
C ILE A 7 9.04 5.09 11.30
N SER A 8 10.18 4.55 10.94
CA SER A 8 10.51 4.21 9.53
C SER A 8 10.38 2.71 9.34
N PRO A 9 9.24 2.21 8.90
CA PRO A 9 9.18 0.87 8.34
C PRO A 9 9.96 0.82 7.03
N PRO A 10 10.44 -0.34 6.59
CA PRO A 10 11.29 -0.46 5.40
C PRO A 10 10.64 0.03 4.11
N GLN A 11 9.34 0.27 4.09
CA GLN A 11 8.55 0.63 2.90
C GLN A 11 7.69 1.87 3.08
N GLY A 12 7.92 2.65 4.10
CA GLY A 12 7.15 3.87 4.35
C GLY A 12 7.57 4.55 5.64
N THR A 13 7.10 5.77 5.83
CA THR A 13 7.35 6.55 7.04
C THR A 13 6.01 6.93 7.64
N SER A 14 5.83 6.68 8.93
CA SER A 14 4.74 7.28 9.68
C SER A 14 5.26 8.43 10.54
N ILE A 15 4.51 9.52 10.55
CA ILE A 15 4.82 10.72 11.29
C ILE A 15 3.68 10.94 12.28
N CYS A 16 3.98 10.87 13.56
CA CYS A 16 3.04 11.15 14.62
C CYS A 16 3.45 12.46 15.32
N GLY A 17 2.55 13.44 15.39
CA GLY A 17 2.86 14.69 16.05
C GLY A 17 1.67 15.62 16.15
N GLY A 18 1.59 16.36 17.27
CA GLY A 18 0.46 17.24 17.61
C GLY A 18 0.35 18.47 16.71
N GLU A 19 1.19 19.45 16.89
CA GLU A 19 1.06 20.75 16.20
C GLU A 19 1.19 20.66 14.68
N ILE A 20 2.05 19.78 14.17
CA ILE A 20 2.26 19.62 12.72
C ILE A 20 0.99 19.08 12.05
N LEU A 21 0.34 18.10 12.68
CA LEU A 21 -0.87 17.47 12.14
C LEU A 21 -2.11 18.34 12.31
N ASP A 22 -2.09 19.25 13.24
CA ASP A 22 -3.20 20.18 13.49
C ASP A 22 -3.09 21.47 12.68
N SER A 23 -1.96 21.69 12.00
CA SER A 23 -1.78 22.87 11.18
C SER A 23 -2.65 22.79 9.91
N ALA A 24 -3.30 23.90 9.56
CA ALA A 24 -4.06 24.03 8.32
C ALA A 24 -3.16 23.98 7.06
N GLN A 25 -1.86 24.06 7.24
CA GLN A 25 -0.86 24.08 6.17
C GLN A 25 -0.35 22.67 5.81
N GLY A 26 -0.75 21.64 6.58
CA GLY A 26 -0.30 20.27 6.39
C GLY A 26 1.12 20.02 6.92
N LEU A 27 1.73 18.92 6.50
CA LEU A 27 3.07 18.53 6.90
C LEU A 27 4.12 19.29 6.09
N PRO A 28 5.16 19.86 6.73
CA PRO A 28 6.25 20.47 5.99
C PRO A 28 7.04 19.42 5.20
N GLU A 29 7.60 19.81 4.05
CA GLU A 29 8.37 18.90 3.18
C GLU A 29 9.49 18.18 3.93
N THR A 30 10.14 18.86 4.87
CA THR A 30 11.22 18.30 5.70
C THR A 30 10.78 17.17 6.64
N ALA A 31 9.48 16.98 6.84
CA ALA A 31 8.94 15.88 7.63
C ALA A 31 9.00 14.54 6.89
N TYR A 32 9.03 14.56 5.56
CA TYR A 32 9.12 13.36 4.74
C TYR A 32 10.57 12.89 4.59
N LEU A 33 10.79 11.57 4.64
CA LEU A 33 12.12 10.99 4.45
C LEU A 33 12.57 11.06 2.99
N LYS A 34 11.64 10.87 2.06
CA LYS A 34 11.91 10.93 0.64
C LYS A 34 11.41 12.26 0.09
N GLN A 35 12.33 13.02 -0.49
CA GLN A 35 12.02 14.31 -1.06
C GLN A 35 11.50 14.16 -2.49
N VAL A 36 10.60 15.07 -2.91
CA VAL A 36 10.15 15.15 -4.29
C VAL A 36 11.31 15.66 -5.15
N THR A 37 11.67 14.88 -6.17
CA THR A 37 12.81 15.18 -7.06
C THR A 37 12.40 15.27 -8.52
N LYS A 38 11.16 14.89 -8.85
CA LYS A 38 10.62 14.92 -10.21
C LYS A 38 9.32 15.69 -10.26
N GLU A 39 9.09 16.37 -11.38
CA GLU A 39 7.84 17.05 -11.72
C GLU A 39 7.20 16.41 -12.95
N GLY A 40 5.91 16.69 -13.16
CA GLY A 40 5.16 16.19 -14.31
C GLY A 40 4.65 14.76 -14.14
N SER A 41 4.71 13.96 -15.20
CA SER A 41 4.19 12.58 -15.20
C SER A 41 5.13 11.65 -15.97
N GLU A 42 5.14 10.40 -15.56
CA GLU A 42 5.91 9.32 -16.18
C GLU A 42 5.02 8.08 -16.33
N LEU A 43 5.20 7.34 -17.41
CA LEU A 43 4.51 6.07 -17.59
C LEU A 43 5.22 4.98 -16.78
N LEU A 44 4.50 4.40 -15.82
CA LEU A 44 4.96 3.24 -15.05
C LEU A 44 4.22 1.98 -15.52
N ARG A 45 4.98 1.01 -16.02
CA ARG A 45 4.45 -0.29 -16.42
C ARG A 45 4.67 -1.31 -15.31
N LEU A 46 3.59 -1.90 -14.80
CA LEU A 46 3.61 -2.97 -13.81
C LEU A 46 3.06 -4.25 -14.43
N GLU A 47 3.75 -5.37 -14.22
CA GLU A 47 3.32 -6.69 -14.69
C GLU A 47 3.05 -7.60 -13.50
N PHE A 48 1.90 -8.26 -13.51
CA PHE A 48 1.48 -9.15 -12.43
C PHE A 48 1.41 -10.59 -12.93
N LYS A 49 1.79 -11.53 -12.08
CA LYS A 49 1.69 -12.96 -12.31
C LYS A 49 1.07 -13.63 -11.09
N ASN A 50 -0.08 -14.27 -11.28
CA ASN A 50 -0.85 -14.88 -10.17
C ASN A 50 -1.13 -13.90 -9.01
N GLY A 51 -1.43 -12.63 -9.34
CA GLY A 51 -1.71 -11.59 -8.35
C GLY A 51 -0.48 -10.92 -7.73
N GLU A 52 0.72 -11.40 -7.99
CA GLU A 52 1.96 -10.84 -7.45
C GLU A 52 2.69 -9.96 -8.47
N LEU A 53 3.32 -8.90 -8.01
CA LEU A 53 4.18 -8.06 -8.85
C LEU A 53 5.35 -8.89 -9.39
N HIS A 54 5.48 -8.93 -10.73
CA HIS A 54 6.45 -9.74 -11.44
C HIS A 54 7.51 -8.91 -12.15
N ALA A 55 7.12 -7.81 -12.81
CA ALA A 55 8.04 -6.93 -13.50
C ALA A 55 7.66 -5.46 -13.35
N VAL A 56 8.66 -4.59 -13.42
CA VAL A 56 8.54 -3.13 -13.38
C VAL A 56 9.25 -2.57 -14.60
N ASN A 57 8.55 -1.83 -15.46
CA ASN A 57 9.07 -1.25 -16.70
C ASN A 57 9.78 -2.28 -17.62
N GLY A 58 9.30 -3.54 -17.61
CA GLY A 58 9.85 -4.64 -18.41
C GLY A 58 11.03 -5.38 -17.77
N GLU A 59 11.54 -4.92 -16.62
CA GLU A 59 12.54 -5.63 -15.84
C GLU A 59 11.84 -6.65 -14.91
N VAL A 60 12.19 -7.92 -15.04
CA VAL A 60 11.66 -9.01 -14.22
C VAL A 60 12.47 -9.12 -12.92
N PHE A 61 11.75 -9.27 -11.82
CA PHE A 61 12.34 -9.41 -10.48
C PHE A 61 12.05 -10.80 -9.90
N GLU A 62 13.08 -11.55 -9.59
CA GLU A 62 12.97 -12.79 -8.82
C GLU A 62 12.67 -12.48 -7.35
N ASP A 63 13.30 -11.44 -6.81
CA ASP A 63 13.03 -10.93 -5.47
C ASP A 63 11.88 -9.93 -5.49
N LYS A 64 10.76 -10.30 -4.85
CA LYS A 64 9.57 -9.47 -4.73
C LYS A 64 9.81 -8.20 -3.91
N ILE A 65 10.71 -8.26 -2.94
CA ILE A 65 11.07 -7.09 -2.13
C ILE A 65 11.78 -6.05 -3.00
N ALA A 66 12.72 -6.49 -3.84
CA ALA A 66 13.41 -5.61 -4.78
C ALA A 66 12.44 -4.96 -5.79
N ALA A 67 11.45 -5.71 -6.29
CA ALA A 67 10.41 -5.17 -7.15
C ALA A 67 9.59 -4.06 -6.47
N ILE A 68 9.15 -4.31 -5.23
CA ILE A 68 8.39 -3.33 -4.44
C ILE A 68 9.24 -2.08 -4.15
N GLN A 69 10.51 -2.27 -3.77
CA GLN A 69 11.43 -1.15 -3.53
C GLN A 69 11.66 -0.32 -4.78
N LYS A 70 11.71 -0.95 -5.96
CA LYS A 70 11.83 -0.23 -7.24
C LYS A 70 10.61 0.65 -7.52
N VAL A 71 9.41 0.14 -7.29
CA VAL A 71 8.17 0.95 -7.42
C VAL A 71 8.15 2.07 -6.40
N GLU A 72 8.59 1.81 -5.17
CA GLU A 72 8.69 2.83 -4.12
C GLU A 72 9.63 3.96 -4.51
N GLU A 73 10.82 3.65 -5.05
CA GLU A 73 11.79 4.62 -5.53
C GLU A 73 11.19 5.53 -6.61
N ILE A 74 10.53 4.93 -7.61
CA ILE A 74 9.91 5.66 -8.72
C ILE A 74 8.79 6.57 -8.20
N GLY A 75 7.86 6.04 -7.42
CA GLY A 75 6.69 6.78 -6.95
C GLY A 75 7.02 7.87 -5.95
N ALA A 76 7.94 7.61 -5.04
CA ALA A 76 8.36 8.58 -4.03
C ALA A 76 9.03 9.82 -4.65
N ALA A 77 9.72 9.66 -5.78
CA ALA A 77 10.32 10.79 -6.51
C ALA A 77 9.28 11.83 -6.96
N TYR A 78 8.02 11.43 -7.13
CA TYR A 78 6.89 12.30 -7.45
C TYR A 78 6.03 12.68 -6.23
N GLY A 79 6.40 12.26 -5.02
CA GLY A 79 5.60 12.46 -3.81
C GLY A 79 4.32 11.63 -3.74
N ILE A 80 4.21 10.59 -4.56
CA ILE A 80 3.06 9.66 -4.53
C ILE A 80 3.05 8.91 -3.21
N GLY A 81 1.85 8.62 -2.69
CA GLY A 81 1.66 7.84 -1.47
C GLY A 81 1.82 8.62 -0.18
N ARG A 82 1.95 9.93 -0.25
CA ARG A 82 1.90 10.81 0.92
C ARG A 82 0.44 11.06 1.29
N ASP A 83 0.06 10.68 2.50
CA ASP A 83 -1.31 10.84 2.98
C ASP A 83 -1.34 10.97 4.50
N MET A 84 -2.51 11.27 5.03
CA MET A 84 -2.78 11.39 6.44
C MET A 84 -3.90 10.43 6.84
N HIS A 85 -3.58 9.45 7.67
CA HIS A 85 -4.57 8.58 8.27
C HIS A 85 -5.12 9.16 9.56
N VAL A 86 -6.43 9.15 9.70
CA VAL A 86 -7.13 9.50 10.94
C VAL A 86 -7.87 8.27 11.43
N GLY A 87 -7.41 7.71 12.53
CA GLY A 87 -7.95 6.47 13.08
C GLY A 87 -8.04 6.46 14.59
N ASP A 88 -8.66 5.42 15.13
CA ASP A 88 -8.78 5.22 16.58
C ASP A 88 -7.47 4.66 17.14
N THR A 89 -7.03 5.23 18.25
CA THR A 89 -5.98 4.65 19.06
C THR A 89 -6.57 3.59 20.00
N ILE A 90 -5.71 2.76 20.62
CA ILE A 90 -6.12 1.73 21.59
C ILE A 90 -6.95 2.33 22.74
N ILE A 91 -6.71 3.57 23.12
CA ILE A 91 -7.43 4.27 24.19
C ILE A 91 -8.69 5.00 23.71
N GLY A 92 -9.11 4.79 22.45
CA GLY A 92 -10.34 5.35 21.90
C GLY A 92 -10.28 6.82 21.47
N ILE A 93 -9.10 7.42 21.43
CA ILE A 93 -8.90 8.80 20.97
C ILE A 93 -8.50 8.77 19.50
N LYS A 94 -9.04 9.70 18.70
CA LYS A 94 -8.62 9.86 17.29
C LYS A 94 -7.16 10.32 17.22
N GLY A 95 -6.36 9.55 16.51
CA GLY A 95 -4.99 9.88 16.17
C GLY A 95 -4.86 10.29 14.70
N ARG A 96 -3.90 11.14 14.40
CA ARG A 96 -3.51 11.51 13.04
C ARG A 96 -2.11 11.03 12.78
N VAL A 97 -1.92 10.31 11.68
CA VAL A 97 -0.61 9.78 11.29
C VAL A 97 -0.37 10.13 9.82
N GLY A 98 0.65 10.95 9.59
CA GLY A 98 1.16 11.16 8.23
C GLY A 98 2.04 9.98 7.83
N PHE A 99 1.96 9.53 6.59
CA PHE A 99 2.77 8.43 6.08
C PHE A 99 3.18 8.62 4.62
N GLU A 100 4.21 7.89 4.23
CA GLU A 100 4.69 7.76 2.86
C GLU A 100 4.58 6.28 2.46
N ALA A 101 3.87 5.97 1.40
CA ALA A 101 3.62 4.61 0.94
C ALA A 101 3.41 4.56 -0.57
N ALA A 102 4.43 4.96 -1.35
CA ALA A 102 4.32 5.06 -2.81
C ALA A 102 4.06 3.70 -3.46
N ALA A 103 4.84 2.68 -3.12
CA ALA A 103 4.68 1.35 -3.68
C ALA A 103 3.31 0.73 -3.37
N PRO A 104 2.82 0.69 -2.13
CA PRO A 104 1.48 0.17 -1.85
C PRO A 104 0.39 0.90 -2.64
N MET A 105 0.42 2.22 -2.72
CA MET A 105 -0.59 2.99 -3.45
C MET A 105 -0.58 2.68 -4.95
N LEU A 106 0.59 2.61 -5.56
CA LEU A 106 0.74 2.31 -6.98
C LEU A 106 0.39 0.85 -7.30
N ILE A 107 0.95 -0.10 -6.54
CA ILE A 107 0.76 -1.54 -6.79
C ILE A 107 -0.71 -1.94 -6.56
N ILE A 108 -1.29 -1.54 -5.41
CA ILE A 108 -2.68 -1.88 -5.09
C ILE A 108 -3.63 -1.20 -6.08
N GLY A 109 -3.38 0.07 -6.43
CA GLY A 109 -4.18 0.80 -7.39
C GLY A 109 -4.17 0.15 -8.78
N ALA A 110 -2.98 -0.17 -9.30
CA ALA A 110 -2.82 -0.84 -10.59
C ALA A 110 -3.43 -2.25 -10.58
N HIS A 111 -3.20 -3.02 -9.53
CA HIS A 111 -3.76 -4.36 -9.38
C HIS A 111 -5.29 -4.36 -9.33
N ARG A 112 -5.89 -3.46 -8.56
CA ARG A 112 -7.35 -3.29 -8.53
C ARG A 112 -7.93 -2.86 -9.87
N PHE A 113 -7.19 -2.04 -10.63
CA PHE A 113 -7.60 -1.67 -11.98
C PHE A 113 -7.59 -2.88 -12.92
N LEU A 114 -6.55 -3.72 -12.85
CA LEU A 114 -6.47 -4.98 -13.60
C LEU A 114 -7.63 -5.93 -13.27
N GLU A 115 -7.97 -6.06 -12.00
CA GLU A 115 -9.07 -6.91 -11.54
C GLU A 115 -10.43 -6.53 -12.14
N LYS A 116 -10.66 -5.26 -12.45
CA LYS A 116 -11.88 -4.83 -13.14
C LYS A 116 -12.03 -5.43 -14.54
N TYR A 117 -10.95 -5.82 -15.16
CA TYR A 117 -10.97 -6.48 -16.48
C TYR A 117 -11.00 -8.01 -16.40
N THR A 118 -10.52 -8.58 -15.31
CA THR A 118 -10.31 -10.02 -15.18
C THR A 118 -11.34 -10.72 -14.30
N LEU A 119 -11.84 -10.06 -13.27
CA LEU A 119 -12.78 -10.62 -12.32
C LEU A 119 -14.22 -10.23 -12.66
N SER A 120 -15.16 -11.15 -12.44
CA SER A 120 -16.57 -10.83 -12.48
C SER A 120 -16.96 -9.89 -11.33
N LYS A 121 -18.10 -9.19 -11.48
CA LYS A 121 -18.66 -8.32 -10.45
C LYS A 121 -18.71 -8.99 -9.06
N TRP A 122 -19.16 -10.25 -9.01
CA TRP A 122 -19.33 -10.96 -7.75
C TRP A 122 -17.99 -11.44 -7.17
N GLN A 123 -17.02 -11.81 -8.01
CA GLN A 123 -15.66 -12.10 -7.55
C GLN A 123 -15.01 -10.88 -6.93
N GLN A 124 -15.13 -9.70 -7.54
CA GLN A 124 -14.61 -8.46 -6.97
C GLN A 124 -15.25 -8.15 -5.62
N TYR A 125 -16.59 -8.24 -5.54
CA TYR A 125 -17.33 -7.96 -4.31
C TYR A 125 -16.89 -8.88 -3.15
N TRP A 126 -16.85 -10.19 -3.38
CA TRP A 126 -16.43 -11.14 -2.34
C TRP A 126 -14.97 -11.01 -1.98
N LYS A 127 -14.09 -10.81 -2.97
CA LYS A 127 -12.67 -10.57 -2.74
C LYS A 127 -12.43 -9.37 -1.83
N ASP A 128 -13.11 -8.25 -2.08
CA ASP A 128 -12.97 -7.05 -1.25
C ASP A 128 -13.42 -7.30 0.19
N GLN A 129 -14.49 -8.08 0.40
CA GLN A 129 -14.95 -8.44 1.74
C GLN A 129 -13.92 -9.27 2.50
N VAL A 130 -13.45 -10.36 1.89
CA VAL A 130 -12.50 -11.26 2.56
C VAL A 130 -11.11 -10.63 2.69
N ALA A 131 -10.70 -9.76 1.78
CA ALA A 131 -9.45 -9.02 1.89
C ALA A 131 -9.44 -8.05 3.09
N ASN A 132 -10.59 -7.41 3.38
CA ASN A 132 -10.74 -6.59 4.58
C ASN A 132 -10.61 -7.43 5.87
N TRP A 133 -11.22 -8.61 5.89
CA TRP A 133 -11.07 -9.54 7.02
C TRP A 133 -9.62 -10.01 7.16
N TYR A 134 -8.96 -10.35 6.06
CA TYR A 134 -7.55 -10.71 6.06
C TYR A 134 -6.67 -9.60 6.68
N GLY A 135 -6.89 -8.37 6.26
CA GLY A 135 -6.18 -7.21 6.79
C GLY A 135 -6.45 -6.99 8.29
N MET A 136 -7.69 -7.19 8.74
CA MET A 136 -8.07 -7.09 10.15
C MET A 136 -7.32 -8.13 11.00
N PHE A 137 -7.36 -9.41 10.60
CA PHE A 137 -6.65 -10.48 11.31
C PHE A 137 -5.14 -10.24 11.37
N LEU A 138 -4.54 -9.76 10.28
CA LEU A 138 -3.12 -9.38 10.28
C LEU A 138 -2.83 -8.25 11.27
N HIS A 139 -3.67 -7.21 11.27
CA HIS A 139 -3.52 -6.06 12.16
C HIS A 139 -3.60 -6.46 13.63
N GLU A 140 -4.46 -7.42 13.97
CA GLU A 140 -4.65 -7.94 15.32
C GLU A 140 -3.70 -9.08 15.69
N SER A 141 -2.67 -9.33 14.87
CA SER A 141 -1.68 -10.41 15.08
C SER A 141 -2.27 -11.83 15.10
N GLN A 142 -3.40 -12.04 14.42
CA GLN A 142 -4.13 -13.32 14.36
C GLN A 142 -3.80 -14.13 13.09
N TYR A 143 -2.59 -14.00 12.58
CA TYR A 143 -2.17 -14.69 11.35
C TYR A 143 -2.26 -16.23 11.44
N LEU A 144 -2.16 -16.80 12.63
CA LEU A 144 -2.21 -18.24 12.86
C LEU A 144 -3.63 -18.81 12.98
N GLU A 145 -4.66 -17.94 12.93
CA GLU A 145 -6.05 -18.42 12.91
C GLU A 145 -6.32 -19.28 11.66
N PRO A 146 -6.97 -20.44 11.81
CA PRO A 146 -7.22 -21.36 10.69
C PRO A 146 -7.94 -20.69 9.51
N VAL A 147 -8.89 -19.80 9.77
CA VAL A 147 -9.65 -19.07 8.74
C VAL A 147 -8.75 -18.25 7.81
N MET A 148 -7.56 -17.87 8.26
CA MET A 148 -6.60 -17.17 7.41
C MET A 148 -6.19 -18.02 6.20
N ARG A 149 -6.04 -19.32 6.38
CA ARG A 149 -5.71 -20.26 5.29
C ARG A 149 -6.87 -20.41 4.29
N ASP A 150 -8.11 -20.39 4.78
CA ASP A 150 -9.29 -20.41 3.91
C ASP A 150 -9.40 -19.14 3.07
N ILE A 151 -9.17 -17.98 3.70
CA ILE A 151 -9.15 -16.68 3.00
C ILE A 151 -8.03 -16.63 1.97
N GLU A 152 -6.83 -17.05 2.32
CA GLU A 152 -5.69 -17.08 1.40
C GLU A 152 -5.97 -17.98 0.19
N ALA A 153 -6.52 -19.18 0.40
CA ALA A 153 -6.88 -20.07 -0.69
C ALA A 153 -7.90 -19.45 -1.64
N MET A 154 -8.91 -18.76 -1.11
CA MET A 154 -9.91 -18.05 -1.91
C MET A 154 -9.27 -16.88 -2.70
N LEU A 155 -8.43 -16.08 -2.04
CA LEU A 155 -7.75 -14.96 -2.68
C LEU A 155 -6.81 -15.45 -3.80
N GLN A 156 -6.02 -16.49 -3.54
CA GLN A 156 -5.10 -17.09 -4.52
C GLN A 156 -5.84 -17.63 -5.74
N GLU A 157 -6.96 -18.36 -5.54
CA GLU A 157 -7.75 -18.87 -6.67
C GLU A 157 -8.33 -17.72 -7.51
N SER A 158 -8.75 -16.64 -6.89
CA SER A 158 -9.23 -15.46 -7.64
C SER A 158 -8.14 -14.83 -8.50
N GLN A 159 -6.87 -14.97 -8.13
CA GLN A 159 -5.72 -14.39 -8.83
C GLN A 159 -5.14 -15.29 -9.92
N ARG A 160 -5.56 -16.55 -10.01
CA ARG A 160 -5.08 -17.51 -11.01
C ARG A 160 -5.30 -17.03 -12.46
N LEU A 161 -6.31 -16.20 -12.69
CA LEU A 161 -6.65 -15.65 -14.01
C LEU A 161 -5.94 -14.32 -14.35
N SER A 162 -5.16 -13.76 -13.45
CA SER A 162 -4.49 -12.48 -13.68
C SER A 162 -3.14 -12.66 -14.41
N LEU A 163 -3.21 -13.01 -15.68
CA LEU A 163 -2.08 -13.06 -16.63
C LEU A 163 -2.24 -11.93 -17.66
N ILE A 164 -2.39 -10.68 -17.22
CA ILE A 164 -2.58 -9.57 -18.15
C ILE A 164 -1.59 -8.45 -17.79
N HIS A 165 -1.00 -7.87 -18.83
CA HIS A 165 -0.14 -6.70 -18.74
C HIS A 165 -0.98 -5.41 -18.69
N ILE A 166 -0.69 -4.52 -17.79
CA ILE A 166 -1.23 -3.14 -17.76
C ILE A 166 -0.11 -2.15 -18.06
#